data_77f2da14cb6b0ff299dd8118a2ca26bd
#
_entry.id   77f2da14cb6b0ff299dd8118a2ca26bd
#
_cell.length_a   1.000
_cell.length_b   1.000
_cell.length_c   1.000
_cell.angle_alpha   90.00
_cell.angle_beta   90.00
_cell.angle_gamma   90.00
#
_symmetry.space_group_name_H-M   'P 1'
#
loop_
_entity.id
_entity.type
_entity.pdbx_description
1 polymer ?
#
loop_
_entity_poly.entity_id
_entity_poly.type
_entity_poly.pdbx_seq_one_letter_code
_entity_poly.pdbx_strand_id
1 'polypeptide(L)'
;MKTAFLPILALLVSPVAVAQTPSPAPPDTKKDIQLNTQNPIKPEGAVPVKAEPHHVLVFQNDYVHVFNVTVPPLDATLLHQHDLPYIYLMLGTADVINAVAGKPEVHLAFEDGETRYTPGAFAHIARTDAGLPFHNITVELAHPQASPRNLPEKDNDRPLGSCPQSAADAKRNEQVPFEQVLPCFETSEVRMELVTVEGGKDYAHPTSDTAALLVAMSNANLDVSLAGEHVAFLHTGDVLWLPVGKARKVVDFLGTRSKFLLVAFKDSGEAAAK
;
A
#
# COMPACT_ATOMS: atom_id res chain seq x y z
N MET A 1 75.69 16.75 30.54
CA MET A 1 74.58 17.13 29.67
C MET A 1 73.29 17.11 30.49
N LYS A 2 72.75 18.32 30.75
CA LYS A 2 71.57 18.51 31.61
C LYS A 2 70.32 18.62 30.68
N THR A 3 69.42 17.68 30.75
CA THR A 3 68.12 17.71 30.04
C THR A 3 67.05 18.41 30.88
N ALA A 4 66.59 19.53 30.40
CA ALA A 4 65.50 20.30 31.02
C ALA A 4 64.13 19.74 30.64
N PHE A 5 63.32 19.42 31.63
CA PHE A 5 61.90 19.08 31.46
C PHE A 5 61.09 20.37 31.55
N LEU A 6 60.27 20.64 30.49
CA LEU A 6 59.19 21.64 30.50
C LEU A 6 57.92 21.02 31.00
N PRO A 7 57.11 21.62 31.87
CA PRO A 7 55.82 21.16 32.26
C PRO A 7 54.76 21.58 31.21
N ILE A 8 53.96 20.60 30.79
CA ILE A 8 52.76 20.82 29.94
C ILE A 8 51.63 21.29 30.85
N LEU A 9 51.16 22.52 30.59
CA LEU A 9 50.00 23.11 31.25
C LEU A 9 48.73 22.57 30.56
N ALA A 10 48.02 21.69 31.25
CA ALA A 10 46.71 21.17 30.77
C ALA A 10 45.62 22.21 31.03
N LEU A 11 45.06 22.79 29.96
CA LEU A 11 43.83 23.59 30.03
C LEU A 11 42.64 22.67 30.21
N LEU A 12 41.99 22.73 31.37
CA LEU A 12 40.71 22.12 31.64
C LEU A 12 39.59 22.97 30.96
N VAL A 13 39.07 22.48 29.84
CA VAL A 13 37.86 23.04 29.23
C VAL A 13 36.68 22.31 29.84
N SER A 14 35.89 23.01 30.66
CA SER A 14 34.63 22.50 31.19
C SER A 14 33.57 22.46 30.07
N PRO A 15 32.86 21.34 29.88
CA PRO A 15 31.75 21.30 28.91
C PRO A 15 30.56 22.12 29.45
N VAL A 16 30.13 23.11 28.69
CA VAL A 16 28.86 23.80 28.91
C VAL A 16 27.77 22.85 28.48
N ALA A 17 26.98 22.38 29.43
CA ALA A 17 25.77 21.61 29.14
C ALA A 17 24.71 22.53 28.50
N VAL A 18 24.49 22.40 27.21
CA VAL A 18 23.37 23.01 26.52
C VAL A 18 22.11 22.20 26.89
N ALA A 19 21.23 22.80 27.68
CA ALA A 19 19.92 22.22 27.95
C ALA A 19 19.13 22.11 26.64
N GLN A 20 18.90 20.88 26.16
CA GLN A 20 18.01 20.62 25.06
C GLN A 20 16.57 20.81 25.56
N THR A 21 15.87 21.79 25.00
CA THR A 21 14.41 21.89 25.16
C THR A 21 13.78 20.64 24.56
N PRO A 22 12.84 19.96 25.24
CA PRO A 22 12.19 18.80 24.68
C PRO A 22 11.40 19.25 23.43
N SER A 23 11.62 18.53 22.33
CA SER A 23 10.84 18.67 21.10
C SER A 23 9.36 18.42 21.41
N PRO A 24 8.42 19.21 20.89
CA PRO A 24 7.00 18.94 21.08
C PRO A 24 6.68 17.55 20.55
N ALA A 25 5.93 16.79 21.35
CA ALA A 25 5.44 15.47 20.96
C ALA A 25 4.63 15.57 19.64
N PRO A 26 4.73 14.59 18.74
CA PRO A 26 3.91 14.57 17.54
C PRO A 26 2.42 14.60 17.94
N PRO A 27 1.55 15.27 17.17
CA PRO A 27 0.13 15.35 17.48
C PRO A 27 -0.48 13.94 17.54
N ASP A 28 -1.27 13.71 18.59
CA ASP A 28 -1.98 12.45 18.82
C ASP A 28 -3.03 12.22 17.71
N THR A 29 -2.71 11.38 16.75
CA THR A 29 -3.53 11.06 15.57
C THR A 29 -4.75 10.17 15.89
N LYS A 30 -5.03 9.90 17.17
CA LYS A 30 -6.16 9.06 17.61
C LYS A 30 -7.50 9.81 17.76
N LYS A 31 -7.59 11.09 17.41
CA LYS A 31 -8.84 11.84 17.50
C LYS A 31 -9.45 12.11 16.12
N ASP A 32 -10.63 11.51 15.95
CA ASP A 32 -11.73 11.95 15.10
C ASP A 32 -11.59 11.83 13.57
N ILE A 33 -11.52 10.58 13.07
CA ILE A 33 -12.12 10.31 11.76
C ILE A 33 -13.62 10.13 11.99
N GLN A 34 -14.34 11.24 12.19
CA GLN A 34 -15.77 11.24 11.99
C GLN A 34 -16.02 11.18 10.48
N LEU A 35 -16.64 10.08 10.05
CA LEU A 35 -17.21 9.95 8.71
C LEU A 35 -18.21 11.08 8.50
N ASN A 36 -17.76 12.16 7.85
CA ASN A 36 -18.65 13.21 7.40
C ASN A 36 -19.36 12.71 6.14
N THR A 37 -20.58 12.22 6.30
CA THR A 37 -21.46 11.76 5.22
C THR A 37 -22.07 12.87 4.38
N GLN A 38 -21.59 14.10 4.50
CA GLN A 38 -21.99 15.18 3.61
C GLN A 38 -21.25 15.05 2.29
N ASN A 39 -21.95 15.20 1.17
CA ASN A 39 -21.36 15.23 -0.17
C ASN A 39 -20.08 16.07 -0.17
N PRO A 40 -18.93 15.50 -0.54
CA PRO A 40 -17.67 16.23 -0.51
C PRO A 40 -17.78 17.42 -1.45
N ILE A 41 -17.59 18.62 -0.90
CA ILE A 41 -17.50 19.82 -1.73
C ILE A 41 -16.21 19.67 -2.55
N LYS A 42 -16.37 19.44 -3.85
CA LYS A 42 -15.24 19.36 -4.78
C LYS A 42 -14.56 20.72 -4.82
N PRO A 43 -13.26 20.82 -4.47
CA PRO A 43 -12.55 22.09 -4.58
C PRO A 43 -12.54 22.62 -6.01
N GLU A 44 -12.59 23.93 -6.16
CA GLU A 44 -12.50 24.57 -7.47
C GLU A 44 -11.20 24.15 -8.17
N GLY A 45 -11.30 23.78 -9.44
CA GLY A 45 -10.16 23.30 -10.26
C GLY A 45 -9.79 21.83 -10.09
N ALA A 46 -10.39 21.08 -9.15
CA ALA A 46 -10.12 19.67 -9.03
C ALA A 46 -10.75 18.90 -10.21
N VAL A 47 -9.96 18.01 -10.82
CA VAL A 47 -10.46 17.08 -11.84
C VAL A 47 -10.88 15.75 -11.20
N PRO A 48 -11.80 14.97 -11.77
CA PRO A 48 -12.02 13.60 -11.32
C PRO A 48 -10.74 12.77 -11.50
N VAL A 49 -10.48 11.79 -10.63
CA VAL A 49 -9.29 10.91 -10.73
C VAL A 49 -9.13 10.28 -12.12
N LYS A 50 -10.23 9.91 -12.77
CA LYS A 50 -10.23 9.36 -14.17
C LYS A 50 -9.75 10.35 -15.24
N ALA A 51 -9.71 11.64 -14.95
CA ALA A 51 -9.23 12.70 -15.86
C ALA A 51 -7.84 13.19 -15.48
N GLU A 52 -7.22 12.65 -14.43
CA GLU A 52 -5.86 12.98 -14.01
C GLU A 52 -4.86 12.17 -14.85
N PRO A 53 -3.91 12.80 -15.59
CA PRO A 53 -3.08 12.10 -16.58
C PRO A 53 -2.16 11.00 -16.04
N HIS A 54 -1.73 11.09 -14.79
CA HIS A 54 -0.86 10.08 -14.17
C HIS A 54 -1.63 8.85 -13.69
N HIS A 55 -2.98 8.90 -13.67
CA HIS A 55 -3.86 7.81 -13.28
C HIS A 55 -4.39 7.07 -14.51
N VAL A 56 -3.64 6.09 -15.00
CA VAL A 56 -4.04 5.29 -16.16
C VAL A 56 -5.00 4.18 -15.73
N LEU A 57 -6.26 4.25 -16.15
CA LEU A 57 -7.24 3.20 -15.88
C LEU A 57 -6.84 1.91 -16.62
N VAL A 58 -6.49 0.84 -15.88
CA VAL A 58 -6.05 -0.45 -16.42
C VAL A 58 -7.10 -1.55 -16.33
N PHE A 59 -8.05 -1.42 -15.39
CA PHE A 59 -9.17 -2.36 -15.26
C PHE A 59 -10.37 -1.69 -14.58
N GLN A 60 -11.59 -2.08 -14.96
CA GLN A 60 -12.81 -1.68 -14.26
C GLN A 60 -13.91 -2.74 -14.41
N ASN A 61 -14.75 -2.85 -13.38
CA ASN A 61 -16.02 -3.59 -13.38
C ASN A 61 -16.96 -2.97 -12.33
N ASP A 62 -18.04 -3.67 -11.99
CA ASP A 62 -19.03 -3.19 -11.02
C ASP A 62 -18.48 -3.08 -9.58
N TYR A 63 -17.32 -3.67 -9.27
CA TYR A 63 -16.71 -3.70 -7.94
C TYR A 63 -15.55 -2.71 -7.79
N VAL A 64 -14.78 -2.46 -8.87
CA VAL A 64 -13.54 -1.69 -8.79
C VAL A 64 -13.26 -0.86 -10.04
N HIS A 65 -12.52 0.24 -9.82
CA HIS A 65 -11.73 0.91 -10.84
C HIS A 65 -10.25 0.81 -10.44
N VAL A 66 -9.41 0.28 -11.30
CA VAL A 66 -7.99 0.09 -11.01
C VAL A 66 -7.15 0.99 -11.88
N PHE A 67 -6.32 1.80 -11.25
CA PHE A 67 -5.40 2.72 -11.91
C PHE A 67 -3.95 2.29 -11.68
N ASN A 68 -3.18 2.30 -12.74
CA ASN A 68 -1.72 2.33 -12.66
C ASN A 68 -1.30 3.80 -12.59
N VAL A 69 -0.71 4.18 -11.47
CA VAL A 69 -0.35 5.58 -11.18
C VAL A 69 1.16 5.72 -11.23
N THR A 70 1.65 6.59 -12.11
CA THR A 70 3.08 6.88 -12.21
C THR A 70 3.29 8.39 -12.28
N VAL A 71 3.92 8.95 -11.24
CA VAL A 71 4.38 10.34 -11.23
C VAL A 71 5.89 10.33 -11.42
N PRO A 72 6.41 10.91 -12.50
CA PRO A 72 7.85 10.99 -12.74
C PRO A 72 8.61 11.72 -11.64
N PRO A 73 9.93 11.54 -11.53
CA PRO A 73 10.76 12.34 -10.65
C PRO A 73 10.57 13.84 -10.88
N LEU A 74 10.44 14.61 -9.81
CA LEU A 74 10.26 16.07 -9.83
C LEU A 74 8.98 16.54 -10.53
N ASP A 75 7.96 15.70 -10.59
CA ASP A 75 6.67 15.99 -11.20
C ASP A 75 5.54 15.90 -10.16
N ALA A 76 4.34 16.31 -10.55
CA ALA A 76 3.16 16.36 -9.71
C ALA A 76 1.89 15.99 -10.49
N THR A 77 0.95 15.35 -9.81
CA THR A 77 -0.41 15.19 -10.33
C THR A 77 -1.12 16.54 -10.42
N LEU A 78 -2.16 16.63 -11.23
CA LEU A 78 -3.15 17.69 -11.08
C LEU A 78 -3.85 17.60 -9.71
N LEU A 79 -4.47 18.68 -9.26
CA LEU A 79 -5.42 18.59 -8.17
C LEU A 79 -6.58 17.69 -8.61
N HIS A 80 -6.72 16.52 -8.00
CA HIS A 80 -7.72 15.54 -8.40
C HIS A 80 -8.53 15.02 -7.20
N GLN A 81 -9.74 14.57 -7.48
CA GLN A 81 -10.72 14.13 -6.49
C GLN A 81 -10.89 12.62 -6.55
N HIS A 82 -10.69 11.96 -5.41
CA HIS A 82 -11.13 10.60 -5.15
C HIS A 82 -12.49 10.62 -4.44
N ASP A 83 -13.54 10.27 -5.15
CA ASP A 83 -14.91 10.22 -4.60
C ASP A 83 -15.17 8.89 -3.85
N LEU A 84 -14.47 7.84 -4.22
CA LEU A 84 -14.64 6.48 -3.71
C LEU A 84 -13.54 6.12 -2.70
N PRO A 85 -13.83 5.19 -1.76
CA PRO A 85 -12.79 4.57 -0.97
C PRO A 85 -11.83 3.78 -1.86
N TYR A 86 -10.55 3.76 -1.49
CA TYR A 86 -9.56 3.06 -2.28
C TYR A 86 -8.45 2.43 -1.43
N ILE A 87 -7.84 1.40 -1.99
CA ILE A 87 -6.61 0.78 -1.51
C ILE A 87 -5.52 1.15 -2.52
N TYR A 88 -4.32 1.48 -2.05
CA TYR A 88 -3.17 1.59 -2.94
C TYR A 88 -2.04 0.69 -2.50
N LEU A 89 -1.30 0.18 -3.48
CA LEU A 89 -0.12 -0.68 -3.34
C LEU A 89 1.07 0.01 -3.99
N MET A 90 2.12 0.27 -3.20
CA MET A 90 3.36 0.86 -3.70
C MET A 90 4.19 -0.15 -4.51
N LEU A 91 4.68 0.29 -5.66
CA LEU A 91 5.59 -0.45 -6.53
C LEU A 91 6.97 0.24 -6.54
N GLY A 92 7.77 -0.09 -5.55
CA GLY A 92 9.04 0.56 -5.24
C GLY A 92 8.95 1.54 -4.08
N THR A 93 10.10 2.01 -3.62
CA THR A 93 10.21 3.05 -2.58
C THR A 93 9.92 4.42 -3.19
N ALA A 94 9.27 5.29 -2.43
CA ALA A 94 9.01 6.66 -2.87
C ALA A 94 8.99 7.63 -1.69
N ASP A 95 9.35 8.89 -1.97
CA ASP A 95 9.17 10.03 -1.08
C ASP A 95 8.19 11.00 -1.75
N VAL A 96 7.02 11.16 -1.14
CA VAL A 96 5.88 11.84 -1.74
C VAL A 96 5.40 12.96 -0.82
N ILE A 97 5.19 14.13 -1.39
CA ILE A 97 4.48 15.20 -0.73
C ILE A 97 3.00 15.12 -1.12
N ASN A 98 2.16 14.86 -0.14
CA ASN A 98 0.73 14.79 -0.30
C ASN A 98 0.08 16.10 0.18
N ALA A 99 -0.47 16.87 -0.76
CA ALA A 99 -1.12 18.15 -0.52
C ALA A 99 -2.65 17.99 -0.64
N VAL A 100 -3.30 17.64 0.46
CA VAL A 100 -4.78 17.54 0.51
C VAL A 100 -5.37 18.94 0.57
N ALA A 101 -6.37 19.22 -0.28
CA ALA A 101 -7.04 20.51 -0.33
C ALA A 101 -7.56 20.94 1.05
N GLY A 102 -7.19 22.16 1.46
CA GLY A 102 -7.57 22.73 2.75
C GLY A 102 -6.83 22.18 3.98
N LYS A 103 -5.77 21.35 3.78
CA LYS A 103 -4.94 20.82 4.86
C LYS A 103 -3.46 21.17 4.62
N PRO A 104 -2.61 21.17 5.67
CA PRO A 104 -1.17 21.24 5.51
C PRO A 104 -0.65 20.08 4.67
N GLU A 105 0.40 20.30 3.91
CA GLU A 105 1.13 19.25 3.19
C GLU A 105 1.78 18.26 4.16
N VAL A 106 1.82 16.99 3.75
CA VAL A 106 2.42 15.90 4.52
C VAL A 106 3.45 15.19 3.65
N HIS A 107 4.66 15.00 4.20
CA HIS A 107 5.69 14.17 3.60
C HIS A 107 5.45 12.70 3.99
N LEU A 108 5.43 11.84 3.00
CA LEU A 108 5.18 10.40 3.13
C LEU A 108 6.34 9.63 2.50
N ALA A 109 7.14 8.97 3.33
CA ALA A 109 8.11 7.99 2.87
C ALA A 109 7.43 6.63 2.78
N PHE A 110 7.50 6.02 1.61
CA PHE A 110 6.90 4.72 1.33
C PHE A 110 7.95 3.67 1.07
N GLU A 111 7.71 2.48 1.60
CA GLU A 111 8.46 1.28 1.29
C GLU A 111 7.83 0.51 0.13
N ASP A 112 8.66 -0.26 -0.59
CA ASP A 112 8.17 -1.16 -1.63
C ASP A 112 7.17 -2.18 -1.09
N GLY A 113 6.04 -2.33 -1.76
CA GLY A 113 4.96 -3.22 -1.34
C GLY A 113 4.10 -2.70 -0.19
N GLU A 114 4.31 -1.47 0.26
CA GLU A 114 3.44 -0.85 1.26
C GLU A 114 2.03 -0.66 0.70
N THR A 115 1.03 -1.01 1.53
CA THR A 115 -0.39 -0.85 1.19
C THR A 115 -1.06 0.05 2.20
N ARG A 116 -2.07 0.81 1.77
CA ARG A 116 -2.93 1.60 2.65
C ARG A 116 -4.35 1.68 2.12
N TYR A 117 -5.29 1.84 3.02
CA TYR A 117 -6.69 2.13 2.73
C TYR A 117 -6.99 3.60 3.01
N THR A 118 -7.80 4.20 2.16
CA THR A 118 -8.29 5.57 2.29
C THR A 118 -9.79 5.61 2.04
N PRO A 119 -10.58 6.31 2.87
CA PRO A 119 -12.03 6.38 2.69
C PRO A 119 -12.47 7.21 1.47
N GLY A 120 -11.54 7.89 0.78
CA GLY A 120 -11.88 8.79 -0.32
C GLY A 120 -12.51 10.10 0.15
N ALA A 121 -13.33 10.70 -0.71
CA ALA A 121 -14.06 11.95 -0.45
C ALA A 121 -13.16 13.18 -0.21
N PHE A 122 -12.00 13.26 -0.88
CA PHE A 122 -11.11 14.42 -0.84
C PHE A 122 -10.38 14.64 -2.16
N ALA A 123 -9.92 15.89 -2.35
CA ALA A 123 -9.02 16.23 -3.46
C ALA A 123 -7.60 16.47 -2.97
N HIS A 124 -6.61 16.06 -3.75
CA HIS A 124 -5.22 16.27 -3.44
C HIS A 124 -4.33 16.40 -4.67
N ILE A 125 -3.09 16.82 -4.42
CA ILE A 125 -1.96 16.74 -5.32
C ILE A 125 -0.95 15.79 -4.69
N ALA A 126 -0.45 14.82 -5.45
CA ALA A 126 0.70 14.03 -5.07
C ALA A 126 1.89 14.47 -5.93
N ARG A 127 3.01 14.84 -5.30
CA ARG A 127 4.23 15.21 -6.02
C ARG A 127 5.45 14.53 -5.44
N THR A 128 6.47 14.39 -6.25
CA THR A 128 7.77 13.89 -5.82
C THR A 128 8.84 14.95 -6.04
N ASP A 129 9.55 15.32 -4.97
CA ASP A 129 10.70 16.22 -5.01
C ASP A 129 12.03 15.43 -5.08
N ALA A 130 11.94 14.10 -5.06
CA ALA A 130 13.06 13.16 -5.12
C ALA A 130 13.39 12.73 -6.55
N GLY A 131 14.57 12.16 -6.74
CA GLY A 131 15.02 11.58 -8.00
C GLY A 131 14.38 10.22 -8.36
N LEU A 132 13.43 9.73 -7.54
CA LEU A 132 12.70 8.48 -7.76
C LEU A 132 11.27 8.77 -8.17
N PRO A 133 10.66 7.99 -9.08
CA PRO A 133 9.26 8.11 -9.40
C PRO A 133 8.39 7.64 -8.23
N PHE A 134 7.18 8.18 -8.14
CA PHE A 134 6.11 7.61 -7.33
C PHE A 134 5.29 6.68 -8.22
N HIS A 135 5.29 5.38 -7.90
CA HIS A 135 4.57 4.37 -8.66
C HIS A 135 3.71 3.53 -7.72
N ASN A 136 2.43 3.41 -8.03
CA ASN A 136 1.50 2.56 -7.28
C ASN A 136 0.37 2.02 -8.15
N ILE A 137 -0.31 0.99 -7.64
CA ILE A 137 -1.61 0.55 -8.14
C ILE A 137 -2.67 1.05 -7.17
N THR A 138 -3.57 1.90 -7.64
CA THR A 138 -4.73 2.38 -6.89
C THR A 138 -5.97 1.60 -7.29
N VAL A 139 -6.63 0.97 -6.31
CA VAL A 139 -7.86 0.18 -6.46
C VAL A 139 -8.99 0.94 -5.78
N GLU A 140 -9.77 1.72 -6.53
CA GLU A 140 -11.02 2.31 -6.03
C GLU A 140 -12.08 1.23 -5.87
N LEU A 141 -12.75 1.21 -4.73
CA LEU A 141 -13.84 0.29 -4.42
C LEU A 141 -15.15 0.97 -4.79
N ALA A 142 -15.90 0.38 -5.72
CA ALA A 142 -17.08 1.00 -6.33
C ALA A 142 -18.25 1.22 -5.35
N HIS A 143 -18.24 0.51 -4.22
CA HIS A 143 -19.28 0.59 -3.20
C HIS A 143 -18.76 1.21 -1.90
N PRO A 144 -19.65 1.81 -1.07
CA PRO A 144 -19.30 2.30 0.26
C PRO A 144 -18.76 1.18 1.14
N GLN A 145 -17.69 1.45 1.87
CA GLN A 145 -17.03 0.49 2.75
C GLN A 145 -17.33 0.78 4.22
N ALA A 146 -17.87 -0.20 4.94
CA ALA A 146 -18.09 -0.09 6.37
C ALA A 146 -17.06 -0.90 7.17
N SER A 147 -16.84 -0.50 8.43
CA SER A 147 -16.01 -1.21 9.41
C SER A 147 -14.59 -1.58 8.93
N PRO A 148 -13.84 -0.63 8.35
CA PRO A 148 -12.47 -0.90 7.90
C PRO A 148 -11.57 -1.21 9.10
N ARG A 149 -10.80 -2.32 9.04
CA ARG A 149 -9.88 -2.73 10.10
C ARG A 149 -8.70 -3.54 9.58
N ASN A 150 -7.56 -3.42 10.25
CA ASN A 150 -6.40 -4.26 9.99
C ASN A 150 -6.58 -5.68 10.55
N LEU A 151 -5.89 -6.64 9.93
CA LEU A 151 -5.83 -8.03 10.36
C LEU A 151 -4.36 -8.46 10.59
N PRO A 152 -4.07 -9.25 11.64
CA PRO A 152 -4.96 -9.58 12.75
C PRO A 152 -5.26 -8.35 13.63
N GLU A 153 -6.39 -8.33 14.31
CA GLU A 153 -6.85 -7.19 15.14
C GLU A 153 -5.85 -6.72 16.21
N LYS A 154 -5.01 -7.60 16.70
CA LYS A 154 -3.95 -7.27 17.68
C LYS A 154 -2.86 -6.33 17.14
N ASP A 155 -2.78 -6.14 15.85
CA ASP A 155 -1.77 -5.31 15.17
C ASP A 155 -2.34 -3.95 14.71
N ASN A 156 -3.20 -3.35 15.52
CA ASN A 156 -3.90 -2.09 15.19
C ASN A 156 -3.00 -0.84 15.15
N ASP A 157 -1.72 -0.95 15.50
CA ASP A 157 -0.78 0.19 15.46
C ASP A 157 -0.25 0.50 14.05
N ARG A 158 -0.57 -0.34 13.06
CA ARG A 158 -0.21 -0.13 11.66
C ARG A 158 -1.16 0.86 10.98
N PRO A 159 -0.70 1.61 9.95
CA PRO A 159 -1.59 2.38 9.09
C PRO A 159 -2.74 1.51 8.55
N LEU A 160 -3.93 2.08 8.47
CA LEU A 160 -5.12 1.35 8.03
C LEU A 160 -4.96 0.84 6.60
N GLY A 161 -5.24 -0.45 6.38
CA GLY A 161 -5.05 -1.11 5.10
C GLY A 161 -3.62 -1.57 4.81
N SER A 162 -2.69 -1.47 5.79
CA SER A 162 -1.35 -2.01 5.60
C SER A 162 -1.31 -3.51 5.82
N CYS A 163 -0.53 -4.21 4.98
CA CYS A 163 -0.16 -5.59 5.22
C CYS A 163 0.91 -5.69 6.32
N PRO A 164 0.98 -6.78 7.09
CA PRO A 164 2.13 -7.08 7.92
C PRO A 164 3.36 -7.12 7.01
N GLN A 165 4.30 -6.18 7.20
CA GLN A 165 5.48 -6.15 6.32
C GLN A 165 6.51 -7.17 6.76
N SER A 166 7.08 -7.87 5.79
CA SER A 166 8.16 -8.82 5.97
C SER A 166 9.46 -8.24 6.56
N ALA A 167 9.59 -6.91 6.66
CA ALA A 167 10.76 -6.30 7.30
C ALA A 167 10.75 -6.46 8.84
N ALA A 168 9.57 -6.50 9.48
CA ALA A 168 9.47 -6.97 10.85
C ALA A 168 9.74 -8.48 10.92
N ASP A 169 9.41 -9.22 9.87
CA ASP A 169 9.65 -10.65 9.72
C ASP A 169 11.11 -10.95 9.42
N ALA A 170 11.82 -10.09 8.67
CA ALA A 170 13.26 -10.21 8.45
C ALA A 170 14.09 -10.03 9.73
N LYS A 171 13.60 -9.23 10.71
CA LYS A 171 14.23 -9.10 12.04
C LYS A 171 13.79 -10.19 13.02
N ARG A 172 12.66 -10.86 12.78
CA ARG A 172 12.20 -12.05 13.51
C ARG A 172 12.75 -13.34 12.93
N ASN A 173 13.83 -13.32 12.25
CA ASN A 173 14.41 -14.33 11.38
C ASN A 173 14.69 -15.71 12.03
N GLU A 174 14.08 -16.04 13.13
CA GLU A 174 14.24 -17.31 13.80
C GLU A 174 12.87 -17.87 14.18
N GLN A 175 12.33 -18.79 13.36
CA GLN A 175 11.32 -19.76 13.77
C GLN A 175 9.82 -19.41 13.62
N VAL A 176 9.43 -18.36 12.87
CA VAL A 176 8.02 -18.28 12.48
C VAL A 176 7.82 -19.14 11.23
N PRO A 177 6.89 -20.11 11.23
CA PRO A 177 6.55 -20.85 10.03
C PRO A 177 6.21 -19.88 8.89
N PHE A 178 6.74 -20.14 7.71
CA PHE A 178 6.40 -19.36 6.52
C PHE A 178 4.90 -19.48 6.24
N GLU A 179 4.16 -18.39 6.41
CA GLU A 179 2.77 -18.31 6.01
C GLU A 179 2.69 -17.82 4.57
N GLN A 180 2.18 -18.68 3.70
CA GLN A 180 1.98 -18.35 2.29
C GLN A 180 0.95 -17.22 2.11
N VAL A 181 -0.04 -17.15 2.99
CA VAL A 181 -1.14 -16.17 2.95
C VAL A 181 -1.20 -15.42 4.27
N LEU A 182 -1.02 -14.10 4.21
CA LEU A 182 -1.10 -13.22 5.37
C LEU A 182 -2.34 -12.33 5.25
N PRO A 183 -3.31 -12.41 6.19
CA PRO A 183 -4.43 -11.48 6.20
C PRO A 183 -3.92 -10.07 6.56
N CYS A 184 -4.35 -9.08 5.78
CA CYS A 184 -3.89 -7.70 5.93
C CYS A 184 -4.98 -6.79 6.49
N PHE A 185 -6.15 -6.83 5.87
CA PHE A 185 -7.17 -5.82 6.07
C PHE A 185 -8.54 -6.34 5.62
N GLU A 186 -9.60 -5.82 6.24
CA GLU A 186 -10.95 -6.07 5.74
C GLU A 186 -11.90 -4.90 5.99
N THR A 187 -12.97 -4.89 5.23
CA THR A 187 -14.16 -4.06 5.43
C THR A 187 -15.40 -4.94 5.46
N SER A 188 -16.61 -4.33 5.44
CA SER A 188 -17.85 -5.09 5.22
C SER A 188 -17.85 -5.90 3.93
N GLU A 189 -17.23 -5.39 2.84
CA GLU A 189 -17.33 -5.96 1.49
C GLU A 189 -16.06 -6.64 0.98
N VAL A 190 -14.88 -6.20 1.43
CA VAL A 190 -13.62 -6.74 0.93
C VAL A 190 -12.79 -7.38 2.04
N ARG A 191 -11.97 -8.35 1.66
CA ARG A 191 -10.88 -8.90 2.46
C ARG A 191 -9.60 -8.88 1.64
N MET A 192 -8.56 -8.29 2.18
CA MET A 192 -7.26 -8.15 1.54
C MET A 192 -6.24 -9.07 2.19
N GLU A 193 -5.51 -9.82 1.38
CA GLU A 193 -4.48 -10.78 1.80
C GLU A 193 -3.21 -10.56 0.96
N LEU A 194 -2.06 -10.67 1.62
CA LEU A 194 -0.77 -10.76 0.96
C LEU A 194 -0.42 -12.22 0.75
N VAL A 195 -0.23 -12.60 -0.49
CA VAL A 195 0.16 -13.96 -0.87
C VAL A 195 1.61 -13.97 -1.35
N THR A 196 2.40 -14.94 -0.85
CA THR A 196 3.77 -15.17 -1.29
C THR A 196 3.87 -16.54 -1.94
N VAL A 197 4.41 -16.59 -3.15
CA VAL A 197 4.70 -17.82 -3.90
C VAL A 197 6.20 -17.97 -4.00
N GLU A 198 6.73 -19.07 -3.45
CA GLU A 198 8.14 -19.42 -3.56
C GLU A 198 8.39 -20.35 -4.74
N GLY A 199 9.59 -20.31 -5.30
CA GLY A 199 9.97 -21.18 -6.42
C GLY A 199 9.70 -22.65 -6.13
N GLY A 200 9.02 -23.30 -7.07
CA GLY A 200 8.62 -24.71 -6.95
C GLY A 200 7.40 -24.99 -6.08
N LYS A 201 6.78 -23.93 -5.51
CA LYS A 201 5.49 -24.03 -4.81
C LYS A 201 4.42 -23.27 -5.57
N ASP A 202 3.17 -23.62 -5.34
CA ASP A 202 2.03 -22.93 -5.89
C ASP A 202 1.13 -22.35 -4.77
N TYR A 203 0.41 -21.31 -5.10
CA TYR A 203 -0.80 -20.93 -4.39
C TYR A 203 -1.98 -21.57 -5.13
N ALA A 204 -2.66 -22.49 -4.46
CA ALA A 204 -3.81 -23.18 -5.03
C ALA A 204 -5.04 -23.00 -4.15
N HIS A 205 -6.13 -22.59 -4.77
CA HIS A 205 -7.45 -22.50 -4.14
C HIS A 205 -8.45 -23.34 -4.96
N PRO A 206 -8.99 -24.42 -4.42
CA PRO A 206 -9.76 -25.40 -5.21
C PRO A 206 -11.01 -24.81 -5.86
N THR A 207 -11.74 -23.97 -5.13
CA THR A 207 -12.91 -23.23 -5.63
C THR A 207 -13.12 -22.06 -4.69
N SER A 208 -13.47 -20.91 -5.22
CA SER A 208 -13.74 -19.72 -4.39
C SER A 208 -15.20 -19.29 -4.52
N ASP A 209 -15.83 -19.08 -3.38
CA ASP A 209 -17.18 -18.52 -3.28
C ASP A 209 -17.22 -17.02 -3.53
N THR A 210 -16.03 -16.39 -3.64
CA THR A 210 -15.89 -14.95 -3.86
C THR A 210 -15.08 -14.67 -5.10
N ALA A 211 -15.44 -13.62 -5.84
CA ALA A 211 -14.54 -13.04 -6.82
C ALA A 211 -13.37 -12.32 -6.12
N ALA A 212 -12.26 -12.14 -6.81
CA ALA A 212 -11.13 -11.40 -6.28
C ALA A 212 -10.36 -10.64 -7.37
N LEU A 213 -9.71 -9.56 -6.98
CA LEU A 213 -8.69 -8.89 -7.77
C LEU A 213 -7.31 -9.35 -7.30
N LEU A 214 -6.50 -9.88 -8.21
CA LEU A 214 -5.08 -10.13 -8.00
C LEU A 214 -4.30 -8.92 -8.50
N VAL A 215 -3.38 -8.40 -7.68
CA VAL A 215 -2.46 -7.31 -8.04
C VAL A 215 -1.04 -7.80 -7.83
N ALA A 216 -0.27 -7.92 -8.92
CA ALA A 216 1.11 -8.38 -8.87
C ALA A 216 2.03 -7.30 -8.27
N MET A 217 2.81 -7.65 -7.24
CA MET A 217 3.71 -6.72 -6.55
C MET A 217 5.04 -6.57 -7.30
N SER A 218 5.93 -5.76 -6.77
CA SER A 218 7.27 -5.56 -7.32
C SER A 218 8.02 -6.87 -7.48
N ASN A 219 8.70 -7.04 -8.61
CA ASN A 219 9.44 -8.24 -8.99
C ASN A 219 8.59 -9.52 -9.13
N ALA A 220 7.27 -9.41 -9.21
CA ALA A 220 6.41 -10.56 -9.45
C ALA A 220 6.57 -11.10 -10.87
N ASN A 221 6.57 -12.43 -10.98
CA ASN A 221 6.59 -13.18 -12.24
C ASN A 221 5.64 -14.36 -12.08
N LEU A 222 4.35 -14.12 -12.30
CA LEU A 222 3.28 -15.05 -11.97
C LEU A 222 2.68 -15.68 -13.23
N ASP A 223 2.54 -17.00 -13.21
CA ASP A 223 1.72 -17.77 -14.14
C ASP A 223 0.40 -18.12 -13.43
N VAL A 224 -0.71 -17.63 -13.96
CA VAL A 224 -2.03 -17.82 -13.38
C VAL A 224 -2.86 -18.75 -14.25
N SER A 225 -3.43 -19.78 -13.60
CA SER A 225 -4.35 -20.73 -14.21
C SER A 225 -5.69 -20.72 -13.49
N LEU A 226 -6.79 -20.81 -14.25
CA LEU A 226 -8.16 -20.96 -13.76
C LEU A 226 -8.78 -22.26 -14.27
N ALA A 227 -9.33 -23.07 -13.36
CA ALA A 227 -9.89 -24.37 -13.66
C ALA A 227 -8.93 -25.30 -14.44
N GLY A 228 -7.62 -25.14 -14.21
CA GLY A 228 -6.56 -25.92 -14.86
C GLY A 228 -6.06 -25.34 -16.19
N GLU A 229 -6.68 -24.29 -16.71
CA GLU A 229 -6.25 -23.64 -17.95
C GLU A 229 -5.43 -22.39 -17.65
N HIS A 230 -4.30 -22.21 -18.36
CA HIS A 230 -3.51 -21.00 -18.30
C HIS A 230 -4.33 -19.79 -18.79
N VAL A 231 -4.30 -18.69 -18.04
CA VAL A 231 -5.03 -17.46 -18.39
C VAL A 231 -4.15 -16.23 -18.56
N ALA A 232 -3.05 -16.13 -17.79
CA ALA A 232 -2.17 -14.96 -17.87
C ALA A 232 -0.78 -15.23 -17.29
N PHE A 233 0.22 -14.56 -17.87
CA PHE A 233 1.47 -14.23 -17.19
C PHE A 233 1.36 -12.80 -16.66
N LEU A 234 1.70 -12.60 -15.39
CA LEU A 234 1.64 -11.29 -14.74
C LEU A 234 3.01 -10.87 -14.24
N HIS A 235 3.32 -9.61 -14.47
CA HIS A 235 4.52 -8.92 -14.02
C HIS A 235 4.16 -7.80 -13.02
N THR A 236 5.16 -7.13 -12.52
CA THR A 236 5.00 -5.99 -11.60
C THR A 236 3.91 -5.03 -12.04
N GLY A 237 2.91 -4.81 -11.18
CA GLY A 237 1.80 -3.88 -11.41
C GLY A 237 0.67 -4.40 -12.30
N ASP A 238 0.80 -5.61 -12.86
CA ASP A 238 -0.31 -6.23 -13.59
C ASP A 238 -1.43 -6.63 -12.64
N VAL A 239 -2.65 -6.59 -13.16
CA VAL A 239 -3.87 -6.94 -12.41
C VAL A 239 -4.68 -7.99 -13.15
N LEU A 240 -5.34 -8.87 -12.40
CA LEU A 240 -6.21 -9.90 -12.97
C LEU A 240 -7.46 -10.10 -12.11
N TRP A 241 -8.62 -10.07 -12.74
CA TRP A 241 -9.88 -10.44 -12.10
C TRP A 241 -10.06 -11.96 -12.08
N LEU A 242 -10.28 -12.49 -10.88
CA LEU A 242 -10.49 -13.91 -10.62
C LEU A 242 -11.98 -14.14 -10.33
N PRO A 243 -12.74 -14.75 -11.25
CA PRO A 243 -14.19 -14.93 -11.07
C PRO A 243 -14.53 -15.94 -9.98
N VAL A 244 -15.78 -15.87 -9.51
CA VAL A 244 -16.38 -16.86 -8.59
C VAL A 244 -16.42 -18.25 -9.23
N GLY A 245 -16.36 -19.29 -8.42
CA GLY A 245 -16.60 -20.68 -8.82
C GLY A 245 -15.48 -21.32 -9.64
N LYS A 246 -14.34 -20.67 -9.79
CA LYS A 246 -13.17 -21.21 -10.51
C LYS A 246 -12.07 -21.60 -9.54
N ALA A 247 -11.54 -22.81 -9.71
CA ALA A 247 -10.29 -23.19 -9.08
C ALA A 247 -9.15 -22.29 -9.58
N ARG A 248 -8.30 -21.82 -8.67
CA ARG A 248 -7.23 -20.87 -8.93
C ARG A 248 -5.90 -21.51 -8.63
N LYS A 249 -4.94 -21.31 -9.52
CA LYS A 249 -3.54 -21.70 -9.29
C LYS A 249 -2.63 -20.56 -9.74
N VAL A 250 -1.68 -20.19 -8.88
CA VAL A 250 -0.66 -19.17 -9.17
C VAL A 250 0.69 -19.74 -8.83
N VAL A 251 1.63 -19.69 -9.76
CA VAL A 251 3.03 -20.11 -9.58
C VAL A 251 3.98 -18.97 -9.95
N ASP A 252 5.16 -18.95 -9.32
CA ASP A 252 6.27 -18.12 -9.81
C ASP A 252 6.98 -18.89 -10.94
N PHE A 253 6.92 -18.37 -12.17
CA PHE A 253 7.44 -19.08 -13.34
C PHE A 253 8.96 -18.94 -13.54
N LEU A 254 9.60 -18.01 -12.81
CA LEU A 254 11.06 -17.89 -12.79
C LEU A 254 11.71 -18.74 -11.70
N GLY A 255 10.92 -19.37 -10.83
CA GLY A 255 11.44 -20.19 -9.73
C GLY A 255 12.10 -19.39 -8.61
N THR A 256 11.73 -18.11 -8.48
CA THR A 256 12.22 -17.19 -7.46
C THR A 256 11.23 -17.07 -6.30
N ARG A 257 10.91 -15.86 -5.91
CA ARG A 257 9.84 -15.56 -4.96
C ARG A 257 9.04 -14.37 -5.48
N SER A 258 7.76 -14.59 -5.71
CA SER A 258 6.83 -13.55 -6.09
C SER A 258 5.80 -13.27 -5.01
N LYS A 259 5.32 -12.04 -4.94
CA LYS A 259 4.22 -11.62 -4.07
C LYS A 259 3.11 -10.99 -4.88
N PHE A 260 1.89 -11.17 -4.42
CA PHE A 260 0.73 -10.47 -4.94
C PHE A 260 -0.27 -10.16 -3.84
N LEU A 261 -1.03 -9.11 -4.06
CA LEU A 261 -2.16 -8.75 -3.23
C LEU A 261 -3.41 -9.43 -3.79
N LEU A 262 -4.19 -10.06 -2.92
CA LEU A 262 -5.49 -10.63 -3.25
C LEU A 262 -6.57 -9.83 -2.51
N VAL A 263 -7.43 -9.14 -3.26
CA VAL A 263 -8.58 -8.41 -2.73
C VAL A 263 -9.83 -9.21 -3.07
N ALA A 264 -10.36 -9.95 -2.11
CA ALA A 264 -11.57 -10.78 -2.26
C ALA A 264 -12.83 -9.97 -1.93
N PHE A 265 -13.90 -10.13 -2.72
CA PHE A 265 -15.18 -9.45 -2.59
C PHE A 265 -16.23 -10.37 -1.99
N LYS A 266 -16.59 -10.15 -0.71
CA LYS A 266 -17.36 -11.06 0.14
C LYS A 266 -18.74 -11.43 -0.44
N ASP A 267 -19.42 -10.48 -1.07
CA ASP A 267 -20.80 -10.66 -1.56
C ASP A 267 -20.92 -10.96 -3.06
N SER A 268 -19.78 -11.15 -3.75
CA SER A 268 -19.75 -11.39 -5.19
C SER A 268 -20.35 -12.75 -5.60
N GLY A 269 -20.52 -13.69 -4.68
CA GLY A 269 -21.12 -14.99 -4.90
C GLY A 269 -22.64 -14.93 -5.15
N GLU A 270 -23.35 -14.00 -4.52
CA GLU A 270 -24.82 -13.86 -4.68
C GLU A 270 -25.20 -13.17 -6.00
N ALA A 271 -24.37 -12.25 -6.51
CA ALA A 271 -24.63 -11.54 -7.76
C ALA A 271 -24.46 -12.42 -9.01
N ALA A 272 -23.62 -13.44 -8.95
CA ALA A 272 -23.38 -14.39 -10.05
C ALA A 272 -24.47 -15.46 -10.21
N ALA A 273 -25.37 -15.59 -9.22
CA ALA A 273 -26.45 -16.56 -9.20
C ALA A 273 -27.80 -16.02 -9.71
N LYS A 274 -27.88 -14.77 -10.11
CA LYS A 274 -29.03 -14.10 -10.73
C LYS A 274 -28.75 -13.81 -12.21
#